data_825618c7218934da84270e1011993482
#
_entry.id   825618c7218934da84270e1011993482
#
_cell.length_a   1.000
_cell.length_b   1.000
_cell.length_c   1.000
_cell.angle_alpha   90.00
_cell.angle_beta   90.00
_cell.angle_gamma   90.00
#
_symmetry.space_group_name_H-M   'P 1'
#
loop_
_entity.id
_entity.type
_entity.pdbx_description
1 polymer ?
#
loop_
_entity_poly.entity_id
_entity_poly.type
_entity_poly.pdbx_seq_one_letter_code
_entity_poly.pdbx_strand_id
1 'polypeptide(L)'
;MSAGTSDPAPTGESRFKEAVRRFDEANAGGPNVELVEGCFQSKELVYARHMTGRLDQFKPNAPEPLRLAARCQHIQRWMIPRIRFDKGRDGYREWRTTLASFHAETAGGILRDVGYADDTVERVQGLLRKERLKADSDVQTLEDVICLVFLEHYLSDFAAQHNEAKLIDILRKTWRKMSERGRSVALTLDLEPNLRSLVERAVG
;
A
#
# COMPACT_ATOMS: atom_id res chain seq x y z
N MET A 1 -2.68 48.36 -17.31
CA MET A 1 -1.99 47.16 -17.83
C MET A 1 -1.46 46.39 -16.62
N SER A 2 -2.26 45.43 -16.14
CA SER A 2 -1.83 44.57 -15.04
C SER A 2 -1.02 43.40 -15.63
N ALA A 3 0.26 43.35 -15.31
CA ALA A 3 1.10 42.21 -15.63
C ALA A 3 0.67 41.03 -14.74
N GLY A 4 0.09 40.03 -15.35
CA GLY A 4 -0.17 38.74 -14.69
C GLY A 4 1.16 38.07 -14.38
N THR A 5 1.53 38.02 -13.13
CA THR A 5 2.60 37.18 -12.62
C THR A 5 2.13 35.73 -12.76
N SER A 6 2.57 35.06 -13.82
CA SER A 6 2.46 33.59 -13.91
C SER A 6 3.33 33.01 -12.81
N ASP A 7 2.73 32.32 -11.83
CA ASP A 7 3.49 31.52 -10.88
C ASP A 7 4.35 30.49 -11.65
N PRO A 8 5.63 30.32 -11.28
CA PRO A 8 6.48 29.34 -11.94
C PRO A 8 5.88 27.94 -11.76
N ALA A 9 5.90 27.14 -12.82
CA ALA A 9 5.45 25.76 -12.77
C ALA A 9 6.11 25.01 -11.60
N PRO A 10 5.38 24.22 -10.82
CA PRO A 10 5.90 23.56 -9.62
C PRO A 10 7.11 22.67 -9.97
N THR A 11 8.18 22.76 -9.21
CA THR A 11 9.34 21.88 -9.35
C THR A 11 8.92 20.42 -9.09
N GLY A 12 9.66 19.44 -9.61
CA GLY A 12 9.35 18.01 -9.39
C GLY A 12 9.18 17.68 -7.90
N GLU A 13 10.04 18.20 -7.02
CA GLU A 13 9.93 17.98 -5.57
C GLU A 13 8.68 18.63 -4.95
N SER A 14 8.30 19.83 -5.39
CA SER A 14 7.10 20.53 -4.94
C SER A 14 5.84 19.73 -5.35
N ARG A 15 5.82 19.22 -6.57
CA ARG A 15 4.72 18.42 -7.11
C ARG A 15 4.55 17.09 -6.35
N PHE A 16 5.66 16.40 -6.06
CA PHE A 16 5.64 15.17 -5.25
C PHE A 16 5.05 15.43 -3.85
N LYS A 17 5.51 16.47 -3.16
CA LYS A 17 5.00 16.85 -1.83
C LYS A 17 3.50 17.17 -1.87
N GLU A 18 3.06 17.87 -2.89
CA GLU A 18 1.64 18.20 -3.06
C GLU A 18 0.78 16.94 -3.33
N ALA A 19 1.25 16.01 -4.15
CA ALA A 19 0.56 14.74 -4.38
C ALA A 19 0.43 13.93 -3.08
N VAL A 20 1.51 13.80 -2.32
CA VAL A 20 1.51 13.11 -1.02
C VAL A 20 0.54 13.78 -0.05
N ARG A 21 0.54 15.11 0.05
CA ARG A 21 -0.38 15.86 0.90
C ARG A 21 -1.85 15.57 0.55
N ARG A 22 -2.19 15.55 -0.74
CA ARG A 22 -3.56 15.24 -1.20
C ARG A 22 -3.96 13.79 -0.97
N PHE A 23 -3.04 12.85 -1.11
CA PHE A 23 -3.30 11.44 -0.72
C PHE A 23 -3.58 11.32 0.77
N ASP A 24 -2.83 12.04 1.61
CA ASP A 24 -3.02 12.05 3.05
C ASP A 24 -4.37 12.67 3.44
N GLU A 25 -4.74 13.79 2.84
CA GLU A 25 -6.04 14.42 3.03
C GLU A 25 -7.18 13.48 2.63
N ALA A 26 -7.06 12.81 1.47
CA ALA A 26 -8.03 11.83 1.02
C ALA A 26 -8.17 10.67 2.02
N ASN A 27 -7.08 10.25 2.67
CA ASN A 27 -7.07 9.17 3.65
C ASN A 27 -7.49 9.62 5.06
N ALA A 28 -7.28 10.89 5.42
CA ALA A 28 -7.58 11.40 6.76
C ALA A 28 -9.08 11.36 7.11
N GLY A 29 -9.95 11.43 6.09
CA GLY A 29 -11.42 11.33 6.26
C GLY A 29 -11.95 9.92 6.49
N GLY A 30 -11.10 8.90 6.64
CA GLY A 30 -11.51 7.52 6.86
C GLY A 30 -12.25 7.32 8.18
N PRO A 31 -13.39 6.55 8.18
CA PRO A 31 -14.21 6.33 9.37
C PRO A 31 -13.56 5.35 10.37
N ASN A 32 -12.61 4.54 9.92
CA ASN A 32 -11.90 3.58 10.76
C ASN A 32 -10.66 4.24 11.32
N VAL A 33 -10.57 4.31 12.64
CA VAL A 33 -9.44 4.96 13.32
C VAL A 33 -8.68 3.97 14.18
N GLU A 34 -7.42 4.28 14.45
CA GLU A 34 -6.57 3.59 15.42
C GLU A 34 -5.78 4.61 16.25
N LEU A 35 -5.37 4.21 17.44
CA LEU A 35 -4.61 5.07 18.34
C LEU A 35 -3.12 4.97 17.99
N VAL A 36 -2.52 6.10 17.57
CA VAL A 36 -1.09 6.21 17.25
C VAL A 36 -0.53 7.39 18.05
N GLU A 37 0.47 7.12 18.89
CA GLU A 37 1.14 8.15 19.72
C GLU A 37 0.17 9.04 20.52
N GLY A 38 -0.90 8.45 21.04
CA GLY A 38 -1.90 9.16 21.84
C GLY A 38 -2.96 9.94 21.03
N CYS A 39 -2.93 9.88 19.70
CA CYS A 39 -3.90 10.51 18.81
C CYS A 39 -4.66 9.48 17.95
N PHE A 40 -5.97 9.65 17.80
CA PHE A 40 -6.73 8.85 16.84
C PHE A 40 -6.46 9.31 15.43
N GLN A 41 -6.03 8.38 14.57
CA GLN A 41 -5.75 8.62 13.15
C GLN A 41 -6.47 7.61 12.28
N SER A 42 -6.84 8.00 11.06
CA SER A 42 -7.43 7.08 10.08
C SER A 42 -6.47 5.92 9.78
N LYS A 43 -6.99 4.70 9.78
CA LYS A 43 -6.22 3.48 9.46
C LYS A 43 -5.55 3.55 8.10
N GLU A 44 -6.21 4.13 7.11
CA GLU A 44 -5.66 4.28 5.77
C GLU A 44 -4.48 5.26 5.73
N LEU A 45 -4.53 6.31 6.55
CA LEU A 45 -3.42 7.26 6.67
C LEU A 45 -2.21 6.62 7.37
N VAL A 46 -2.44 5.87 8.45
CA VAL A 46 -1.39 5.14 9.17
C VAL A 46 -0.76 4.09 8.25
N TYR A 47 -1.59 3.31 7.54
CA TYR A 47 -1.12 2.33 6.55
C TYR A 47 -0.26 2.99 5.46
N ALA A 48 -0.67 4.14 4.93
CA ALA A 48 0.09 4.88 3.91
C ALA A 48 1.49 5.28 4.41
N ARG A 49 1.61 5.67 5.69
CA ARG A 49 2.89 5.98 6.33
C ARG A 49 3.76 4.74 6.52
N HIS A 50 3.20 3.62 6.97
CA HIS A 50 3.91 2.34 7.09
C HIS A 50 4.45 1.89 5.72
N MET A 51 3.64 1.98 4.66
CA MET A 51 4.05 1.66 3.29
C MET A 51 5.22 2.53 2.81
N THR A 52 5.16 3.84 3.06
CA THR A 52 6.25 4.76 2.71
C THR A 52 7.53 4.42 3.47
N GLY A 53 7.45 4.34 4.80
CA GLY A 53 8.63 4.04 5.65
C GLY A 53 9.26 2.69 5.32
N ARG A 54 8.45 1.66 5.06
CA ARG A 54 8.96 0.34 4.65
C ARG A 54 9.59 0.37 3.26
N LEU A 55 9.02 1.10 2.30
CA LEU A 55 9.61 1.26 0.98
C LEU A 55 10.97 1.98 1.04
N ASP A 56 11.06 3.04 1.82
CA ASP A 56 12.31 3.82 1.98
C ASP A 56 13.44 2.95 2.56
N GLN A 57 13.13 2.03 3.47
CA GLN A 57 14.09 1.07 4.01
C GLN A 57 14.41 -0.05 3.00
N PHE A 58 13.41 -0.57 2.31
CA PHE A 58 13.56 -1.69 1.39
C PHE A 58 14.23 -1.29 0.07
N LYS A 59 13.91 -0.10 -0.47
CA LYS A 59 14.47 0.44 -1.72
C LYS A 59 14.67 1.97 -1.59
N PRO A 60 15.75 2.44 -0.93
CA PRO A 60 15.99 3.87 -0.66
C PRO A 60 15.94 4.77 -1.91
N ASN A 61 16.37 4.23 -3.06
CA ASN A 61 16.36 4.92 -4.36
C ASN A 61 15.16 4.49 -5.23
N ALA A 62 13.99 4.28 -4.61
CA ALA A 62 12.79 3.93 -5.35
C ALA A 62 12.40 5.05 -6.33
N PRO A 63 12.03 4.74 -7.59
CA PRO A 63 11.57 5.75 -8.53
C PRO A 63 10.29 6.42 -8.04
N GLU A 64 10.09 7.68 -8.42
CA GLU A 64 8.98 8.50 -7.96
C GLU A 64 7.61 7.84 -8.16
N PRO A 65 7.29 7.21 -9.30
CA PRO A 65 6.00 6.50 -9.45
C PRO A 65 5.78 5.39 -8.42
N LEU A 66 6.84 4.67 -8.03
CA LEU A 66 6.74 3.62 -7.01
C LEU A 66 6.52 4.21 -5.61
N ARG A 67 7.17 5.33 -5.28
CA ARG A 67 6.97 6.07 -4.02
C ARG A 67 5.54 6.59 -3.91
N LEU A 68 5.00 7.15 -5.00
CA LEU A 68 3.60 7.58 -5.08
C LEU A 68 2.64 6.40 -4.91
N ALA A 69 2.88 5.29 -5.62
CA ALA A 69 2.04 4.09 -5.52
C ALA A 69 2.04 3.49 -4.10
N ALA A 70 3.18 3.46 -3.41
CA ALA A 70 3.25 3.02 -2.03
C ALA A 70 2.41 3.91 -1.10
N ARG A 71 2.47 5.24 -1.28
CA ARG A 71 1.71 6.19 -0.45
C ARG A 71 0.20 6.04 -0.62
N CYS A 72 -0.29 5.81 -1.83
CA CYS A 72 -1.72 5.73 -2.12
C CYS A 72 -2.26 4.29 -2.26
N GLN A 73 -1.49 3.26 -1.84
CA GLN A 73 -1.82 1.84 -2.01
C GLN A 73 -3.22 1.45 -1.51
N HIS A 74 -3.73 2.07 -0.46
CA HIS A 74 -5.06 1.83 0.10
C HIS A 74 -5.90 3.12 0.16
N ILE A 75 -5.70 4.04 -0.79
CA ILE A 75 -6.40 5.31 -0.80
C ILE A 75 -7.92 5.12 -0.73
N GLN A 76 -8.54 5.74 0.27
CA GLN A 76 -9.99 5.68 0.53
C GLN A 76 -10.59 4.26 0.51
N ARG A 77 -9.85 3.27 1.00
CA ARG A 77 -10.23 1.84 0.96
C ARG A 77 -11.63 1.57 1.53
N TRP A 78 -12.09 2.34 2.51
CA TRP A 78 -13.41 2.20 3.13
C TRP A 78 -14.58 2.45 2.17
N MET A 79 -14.36 3.13 1.05
CA MET A 79 -15.40 3.43 0.06
C MET A 79 -15.95 2.16 -0.60
N ILE A 80 -15.16 1.09 -0.62
CA ILE A 80 -15.54 -0.22 -1.19
C ILE A 80 -15.41 -1.31 -0.12
N PRO A 81 -16.37 -1.39 0.82
CA PRO A 81 -16.31 -2.35 1.91
C PRO A 81 -16.56 -3.78 1.43
N ARG A 82 -15.82 -4.74 2.02
CA ARG A 82 -15.91 -6.18 1.67
C ARG A 82 -17.31 -6.75 1.74
N ILE A 83 -18.16 -6.23 2.63
CA ILE A 83 -19.52 -6.72 2.85
C ILE A 83 -20.44 -6.56 1.63
N ARG A 84 -20.10 -5.71 0.66
CA ARG A 84 -20.86 -5.52 -0.58
C ARG A 84 -20.65 -6.64 -1.60
N PHE A 85 -19.78 -7.60 -1.34
CA PHE A 85 -19.42 -8.67 -2.26
C PHE A 85 -19.72 -10.02 -1.64
N ASP A 86 -19.97 -11.02 -2.48
CA ASP A 86 -20.30 -12.36 -2.03
C ASP A 86 -19.24 -12.97 -1.11
N LYS A 87 -19.69 -13.85 -0.21
CA LYS A 87 -18.80 -14.63 0.63
C LYS A 87 -18.05 -15.66 -0.22
N GLY A 88 -16.83 -16.02 0.22
CA GLY A 88 -16.03 -17.02 -0.45
C GLY A 88 -14.97 -16.43 -1.37
N ARG A 89 -14.37 -17.31 -2.19
CA ARG A 89 -13.16 -17.03 -2.98
C ARG A 89 -13.43 -16.05 -4.13
N ASP A 90 -14.54 -16.23 -4.83
CA ASP A 90 -14.83 -15.46 -6.05
C ASP A 90 -15.22 -14.02 -5.69
N GLY A 91 -16.12 -13.83 -4.73
CA GLY A 91 -16.46 -12.50 -4.23
C GLY A 91 -15.28 -11.80 -3.55
N TYR A 92 -14.32 -12.55 -2.97
CA TYR A 92 -13.07 -11.97 -2.49
C TYR A 92 -12.17 -11.48 -3.64
N ARG A 93 -12.09 -12.24 -4.73
CA ARG A 93 -11.33 -11.84 -5.94
C ARG A 93 -11.94 -10.61 -6.60
N GLU A 94 -13.25 -10.62 -6.78
CA GLU A 94 -13.99 -9.49 -7.33
C GLU A 94 -13.75 -8.23 -6.50
N TRP A 95 -13.93 -8.30 -5.19
CA TRP A 95 -13.63 -7.19 -4.28
C TRP A 95 -12.20 -6.67 -4.42
N ARG A 96 -11.20 -7.56 -4.49
CA ARG A 96 -9.79 -7.17 -4.64
C ARG A 96 -9.52 -6.47 -5.97
N THR A 97 -10.13 -6.94 -7.04
CA THR A 97 -9.98 -6.32 -8.37
C THR A 97 -10.66 -4.95 -8.41
N THR A 98 -11.88 -4.85 -7.89
CA THR A 98 -12.60 -3.58 -7.78
C THR A 98 -11.83 -2.55 -6.95
N LEU A 99 -11.28 -2.98 -5.81
CA LEU A 99 -10.43 -2.11 -4.99
C LEU A 99 -9.19 -1.62 -5.75
N ALA A 100 -8.51 -2.50 -6.46
CA ALA A 100 -7.30 -2.12 -7.20
C ALA A 100 -7.62 -1.07 -8.29
N SER A 101 -8.72 -1.25 -9.01
CA SER A 101 -9.20 -0.27 -10.00
C SER A 101 -9.58 1.06 -9.35
N PHE A 102 -10.34 1.01 -8.25
CA PHE A 102 -10.76 2.21 -7.51
C PHE A 102 -9.55 3.01 -7.00
N HIS A 103 -8.56 2.34 -6.38
CA HIS A 103 -7.35 2.99 -5.91
C HIS A 103 -6.56 3.64 -7.06
N ALA A 104 -6.44 2.92 -8.20
CA ALA A 104 -5.76 3.42 -9.37
C ALA A 104 -6.45 4.66 -9.97
N GLU A 105 -7.78 4.65 -10.07
CA GLU A 105 -8.57 5.76 -10.60
C GLU A 105 -8.51 6.98 -9.68
N THR A 106 -8.71 6.78 -8.37
CA THR A 106 -8.66 7.85 -7.36
C THR A 106 -7.27 8.50 -7.32
N ALA A 107 -6.21 7.70 -7.28
CA ALA A 107 -4.84 8.20 -7.30
C ALA A 107 -4.53 8.93 -8.62
N GLY A 108 -4.96 8.36 -9.75
CA GLY A 108 -4.76 8.96 -11.08
C GLY A 108 -5.44 10.32 -11.22
N GLY A 109 -6.64 10.50 -10.68
CA GLY A 109 -7.33 11.79 -10.64
C GLY A 109 -6.51 12.83 -9.87
N ILE A 110 -6.09 12.51 -8.64
CA ILE A 110 -5.27 13.40 -7.81
C ILE A 110 -3.95 13.77 -8.51
N LEU A 111 -3.29 12.81 -9.14
CA LEU A 111 -2.02 13.06 -9.84
C LEU A 111 -2.19 14.00 -11.04
N ARG A 112 -3.25 13.84 -11.83
CA ARG A 112 -3.55 14.77 -12.93
C ARG A 112 -3.83 16.18 -12.43
N ASP A 113 -4.62 16.31 -11.36
CA ASP A 113 -4.94 17.60 -10.72
C ASP A 113 -3.69 18.31 -10.18
N VAL A 114 -2.65 17.55 -9.80
CA VAL A 114 -1.35 18.07 -9.35
C VAL A 114 -0.43 18.40 -10.54
N GLY A 115 -0.79 17.99 -11.76
CA GLY A 115 -0.03 18.27 -12.97
C GLY A 115 1.02 17.23 -13.32
N TYR A 116 0.82 15.96 -12.94
CA TYR A 116 1.63 14.85 -13.46
C TYR A 116 1.28 14.52 -14.90
N ALA A 117 2.29 14.19 -15.70
CA ALA A 117 2.10 13.74 -17.06
C ALA A 117 1.42 12.35 -17.10
N ASP A 118 0.68 12.06 -18.17
CA ASP A 118 -0.13 10.84 -18.29
C ASP A 118 0.71 9.57 -18.18
N ASP A 119 1.93 9.54 -18.67
CA ASP A 119 2.85 8.38 -18.56
C ASP A 119 3.15 8.03 -17.09
N THR A 120 3.37 9.04 -16.25
CA THR A 120 3.59 8.88 -14.82
C THR A 120 2.30 8.41 -14.13
N VAL A 121 1.16 8.99 -14.48
CA VAL A 121 -0.15 8.59 -13.96
C VAL A 121 -0.45 7.12 -14.31
N GLU A 122 -0.30 6.73 -15.56
CA GLU A 122 -0.49 5.36 -16.03
C GLU A 122 0.45 4.39 -15.32
N ARG A 123 1.71 4.78 -15.12
CA ARG A 123 2.67 3.97 -14.37
C ARG A 123 2.23 3.71 -12.94
N VAL A 124 1.78 4.74 -12.20
CA VAL A 124 1.25 4.59 -10.83
C VAL A 124 0.00 3.71 -10.83
N GLN A 125 -0.90 3.91 -11.76
CA GLN A 125 -2.12 3.11 -11.89
C GLN A 125 -1.79 1.63 -12.16
N GLY A 126 -0.85 1.33 -13.04
CA GLY A 126 -0.39 -0.03 -13.33
C GLY A 126 0.23 -0.72 -12.10
N LEU A 127 1.01 0.03 -11.30
CA LEU A 127 1.55 -0.44 -10.02
C LEU A 127 0.42 -0.82 -9.04
N LEU A 128 -0.59 0.02 -8.89
CA LEU A 128 -1.73 -0.23 -7.98
C LEU A 128 -2.59 -1.41 -8.41
N ARG A 129 -2.76 -1.62 -9.73
CA ARG A 129 -3.46 -2.78 -10.29
C ARG A 129 -2.60 -4.05 -10.28
N LYS A 130 -1.31 -3.94 -9.93
CA LYS A 130 -0.33 -5.03 -9.93
C LYS A 130 -0.17 -5.67 -11.30
N GLU A 131 -0.22 -4.85 -12.33
CA GLU A 131 -0.02 -5.29 -13.70
C GLU A 131 1.40 -5.86 -13.87
N ARG A 132 1.50 -7.03 -14.54
CA ARG A 132 2.78 -7.72 -14.77
C ARG A 132 3.56 -8.11 -13.50
N LEU A 133 2.86 -8.43 -12.40
CA LEU A 133 3.51 -8.97 -11.20
C LEU A 133 4.47 -10.11 -11.58
N LYS A 134 5.66 -10.11 -11.00
CA LYS A 134 6.83 -10.98 -11.28
C LYS A 134 7.60 -10.67 -12.57
N ALA A 135 7.04 -9.94 -13.51
CA ALA A 135 7.75 -9.49 -14.71
C ALA A 135 8.26 -8.05 -14.59
N ASP A 136 7.66 -7.25 -13.71
CA ASP A 136 8.02 -5.87 -13.44
C ASP A 136 8.60 -5.75 -12.02
N SER A 137 9.84 -5.29 -11.95
CA SER A 137 10.59 -5.22 -10.68
C SER A 137 9.99 -4.24 -9.67
N ASP A 138 9.32 -3.17 -10.12
CA ASP A 138 8.69 -2.21 -9.22
C ASP A 138 7.35 -2.72 -8.70
N VAL A 139 6.58 -3.44 -9.54
CA VAL A 139 5.36 -4.14 -9.09
C VAL A 139 5.71 -5.21 -8.06
N GLN A 140 6.80 -5.97 -8.28
CA GLN A 140 7.28 -6.94 -7.30
C GLN A 140 7.76 -6.26 -6.02
N THR A 141 8.48 -5.15 -6.13
CA THR A 141 8.92 -4.36 -4.96
C THR A 141 7.72 -3.88 -4.14
N LEU A 142 6.68 -3.35 -4.80
CA LEU A 142 5.47 -2.91 -4.11
C LEU A 142 4.75 -4.08 -3.40
N GLU A 143 4.68 -5.27 -4.02
CA GLU A 143 4.10 -6.46 -3.39
C GLU A 143 4.93 -6.92 -2.19
N ASP A 144 6.27 -6.89 -2.28
CA ASP A 144 7.14 -7.20 -1.14
C ASP A 144 6.90 -6.25 0.04
N VAL A 145 6.84 -4.94 -0.23
CA VAL A 145 6.56 -3.92 0.79
C VAL A 145 5.18 -4.13 1.43
N ILE A 146 4.15 -4.43 0.64
CA ILE A 146 2.80 -4.77 1.16
C ILE A 146 2.87 -5.97 2.11
N CYS A 147 3.60 -7.02 1.72
CA CYS A 147 3.74 -8.23 2.55
C CYS A 147 4.52 -7.94 3.84
N LEU A 148 5.61 -7.17 3.77
CA LEU A 148 6.41 -6.78 4.93
C LEU A 148 5.61 -5.92 5.91
N VAL A 149 4.88 -4.92 5.42
CA VAL A 149 4.00 -4.07 6.25
C VAL A 149 2.91 -4.91 6.92
N PHE A 150 2.33 -5.90 6.22
CA PHE A 150 1.38 -6.81 6.84
C PHE A 150 2.02 -7.62 7.98
N LEU A 151 3.19 -8.20 7.76
CA LEU A 151 3.87 -9.02 8.77
C LEU A 151 4.27 -8.20 9.99
N GLU A 152 4.75 -6.96 9.79
CA GLU A 152 5.29 -6.11 10.83
C GLU A 152 4.22 -5.42 11.68
N HIS A 153 3.15 -4.92 11.05
CA HIS A 153 2.19 -4.04 11.71
C HIS A 153 0.80 -4.65 11.90
N TYR A 154 0.43 -5.68 11.13
CA TYR A 154 -0.96 -6.17 11.09
C TYR A 154 -1.09 -7.67 11.40
N LEU A 155 0.02 -8.42 11.45
CA LEU A 155 -0.03 -9.86 11.71
C LEU A 155 -0.54 -10.17 13.11
N SER A 156 -0.19 -9.40 14.13
CA SER A 156 -0.60 -9.62 15.52
C SER A 156 -2.11 -9.52 15.67
N ASP A 157 -2.71 -8.41 15.20
CA ASP A 157 -4.16 -8.22 15.25
C ASP A 157 -4.91 -9.27 14.41
N PHE A 158 -4.32 -9.64 13.28
CA PHE A 158 -4.87 -10.67 12.41
C PHE A 158 -4.83 -12.04 13.09
N ALA A 159 -3.77 -12.36 13.80
CA ALA A 159 -3.60 -13.61 14.53
C ALA A 159 -4.61 -13.73 15.68
N ALA A 160 -4.91 -12.65 16.37
CA ALA A 160 -5.90 -12.63 17.44
C ALA A 160 -7.32 -12.99 16.97
N GLN A 161 -7.63 -12.83 15.68
CA GLN A 161 -8.95 -13.02 15.11
C GLN A 161 -9.14 -14.35 14.35
N HIS A 162 -8.08 -15.17 14.21
CA HIS A 162 -8.11 -16.33 13.35
C HIS A 162 -7.41 -17.55 14.02
N ASN A 163 -7.87 -18.76 13.68
CA ASN A 163 -7.21 -19.98 14.13
C ASN A 163 -5.88 -20.20 13.38
N GLU A 164 -5.02 -21.01 13.98
CA GLU A 164 -3.67 -21.28 13.48
C GLU A 164 -3.65 -21.83 12.06
N ALA A 165 -4.53 -22.78 11.72
CA ALA A 165 -4.56 -23.37 10.38
C ALA A 165 -4.80 -22.32 9.28
N LYS A 166 -5.69 -21.35 9.54
CA LYS A 166 -5.96 -20.23 8.63
C LYS A 166 -4.77 -19.27 8.56
N LEU A 167 -4.10 -19.02 9.68
CA LEU A 167 -2.91 -18.17 9.73
C LEU A 167 -1.79 -18.76 8.88
N ILE A 168 -1.49 -20.06 9.05
CA ILE A 168 -0.48 -20.77 8.25
C ILE A 168 -0.83 -20.69 6.74
N ASP A 169 -2.08 -20.91 6.35
CA ASP A 169 -2.49 -20.82 4.94
C ASP A 169 -2.27 -19.41 4.38
N ILE A 170 -2.59 -18.37 5.13
CA ILE A 170 -2.40 -16.98 4.72
C ILE A 170 -0.92 -16.62 4.64
N LEU A 171 -0.11 -17.02 5.63
CA LEU A 171 1.34 -16.79 5.62
C LEU A 171 2.01 -17.49 4.43
N ARG A 172 1.62 -18.73 4.10
CA ARG A 172 2.08 -19.45 2.91
C ARG A 172 1.72 -18.73 1.61
N LYS A 173 0.50 -18.17 1.53
CA LYS A 173 0.07 -17.37 0.37
C LYS A 173 0.83 -16.06 0.26
N THR A 174 1.09 -15.39 1.38
CA THR A 174 1.90 -14.18 1.45
C THR A 174 3.32 -14.47 0.99
N TRP A 175 3.95 -15.49 1.54
CA TRP A 175 5.30 -15.92 1.19
C TRP A 175 5.50 -16.21 -0.29
N ARG A 176 4.54 -16.90 -0.93
CA ARG A 176 4.59 -17.20 -2.38
C ARG A 176 4.56 -16.00 -3.29
N LYS A 177 4.03 -14.88 -2.83
CA LYS A 177 4.01 -13.62 -3.58
C LYS A 177 5.32 -12.85 -3.50
N MET A 178 6.07 -13.04 -2.42
CA MET A 178 7.29 -12.30 -2.15
C MET A 178 8.45 -12.77 -3.03
N SER A 179 9.30 -11.81 -3.39
CA SER A 179 10.62 -12.09 -3.97
C SER A 179 11.53 -12.77 -2.94
N GLU A 180 12.64 -13.31 -3.41
CA GLU A 180 13.68 -13.86 -2.53
C GLU A 180 14.20 -12.79 -1.54
N ARG A 181 14.44 -11.58 -2.03
CA ARG A 181 14.83 -10.45 -1.18
C ARG A 181 13.78 -10.10 -0.15
N GLY A 182 12.50 -10.03 -0.56
CA GLY A 182 11.40 -9.78 0.35
C GLY A 182 11.32 -10.83 1.47
N ARG A 183 11.48 -12.10 1.13
CA ARG A 183 11.53 -13.22 2.10
C ARG A 183 12.70 -13.11 3.07
N SER A 184 13.89 -12.78 2.57
CA SER A 184 15.06 -12.57 3.40
C SER A 184 14.83 -11.47 4.43
N VAL A 185 14.26 -10.34 4.03
CA VAL A 185 13.91 -9.25 4.95
C VAL A 185 12.80 -9.66 5.94
N ALA A 186 11.80 -10.41 5.49
CA ALA A 186 10.71 -10.88 6.36
C ALA A 186 11.22 -11.73 7.55
N LEU A 187 12.28 -12.52 7.34
CA LEU A 187 12.89 -13.34 8.40
C LEU A 187 13.69 -12.49 9.42
N THR A 188 14.04 -11.26 9.09
CA THR A 188 14.76 -10.34 10.00
C THR A 188 13.85 -9.37 10.74
N LEU A 189 12.54 -9.40 10.48
CA LEU A 189 11.59 -8.54 11.18
C LEU A 189 11.58 -8.86 12.67
N ASP A 190 11.45 -7.84 13.51
CA ASP A 190 11.29 -8.00 14.95
C ASP A 190 9.84 -8.37 15.27
N LEU A 191 9.56 -9.66 15.22
CA LEU A 191 8.26 -10.25 15.53
C LEU A 191 8.26 -10.83 16.93
N GLU A 192 7.11 -10.78 17.61
CA GLU A 192 6.90 -11.52 18.86
C GLU A 192 7.24 -13.01 18.69
N PRO A 193 7.79 -13.70 19.72
CA PRO A 193 8.27 -15.08 19.58
C PRO A 193 7.24 -16.08 19.05
N ASN A 194 5.98 -15.95 19.45
CA ASN A 194 4.86 -16.77 18.96
C ASN A 194 4.57 -16.55 17.47
N LEU A 195 4.59 -15.28 17.01
CA LEU A 195 4.38 -14.93 15.59
C LEU A 195 5.57 -15.36 14.73
N ARG A 196 6.80 -15.19 15.24
CA ARG A 196 8.01 -15.68 14.57
C ARG A 196 7.93 -17.18 14.34
N SER A 197 7.62 -17.97 15.39
CA SER A 197 7.45 -19.42 15.29
C SER A 197 6.36 -19.82 14.29
N LEU A 198 5.27 -19.03 14.24
CA LEU A 198 4.18 -19.27 13.28
C LEU A 198 4.64 -19.02 11.83
N VAL A 199 5.40 -17.95 11.58
CA VAL A 199 6.00 -17.68 10.27
C VAL A 199 6.94 -18.80 9.86
N GLU A 200 7.88 -19.21 10.73
CA GLU A 200 8.84 -20.29 10.46
C GLU A 200 8.11 -21.58 10.08
N ARG A 201 7.09 -22.00 10.81
CA ARG A 201 6.28 -23.20 10.49
C ARG A 201 5.47 -23.07 9.19
N ALA A 202 5.16 -21.86 8.78
CA ALA A 202 4.42 -21.65 7.54
C ALA A 202 5.31 -21.72 6.30
N VAL A 203 6.63 -21.41 6.43
CA VAL A 203 7.53 -21.25 5.28
C VAL A 203 8.64 -22.31 5.19
N GLY A 204 8.91 -23.04 6.29
CA GLY A 204 9.75 -24.25 6.32
C GLY A 204 8.95 -25.44 5.83
#